data_ed89fa0b5108e9081b787d06fa43c387
#
_entry.id   ed89fa0b5108e9081b787d06fa43c387
#
_cell.length_a   1.000
_cell.length_b   1.000
_cell.length_c   1.000
_cell.angle_alpha   90.00
_cell.angle_beta   90.00
_cell.angle_gamma   90.00
#
_symmetry.space_group_name_H-M   'P 1'
#
loop_
_entity.id
_entity.type
_entity.pdbx_description
1 polymer ?
#
loop_
_entity_poly.entity_id
_entity_poly.type
_entity_poly.pdbx_seq_one_letter_code
_entity_poly.pdbx_strand_id
1 'polypeptide(L)'
;MAITAYTSKYYDDINAPDTAGLTPLDKNYLRVLFQPGRTVQARELNQAQSLLQAQLDRLGQSLFKPNSAIVGGSCNVDSTLNFIDVEFSSESIGTDFLDRFNNEEEFGLKSTNLSTSATLVNAELISGSSYRLFIQYRNSDSQNEAAEFTSGSAIVEGINSYSETISVFNTGRALSATLSSGIFFVKGCMASGTEQSATRALAPDELFDGYAVLKIQETQVAAESDQTLFDNANGSANFSAPGADRYQ
;
A
#
# COMPACT_ATOMS: atom_id res chain seq x y z
N MET A 1 0.93 -8.73 20.59
CA MET A 1 2.31 -8.31 20.23
C MET A 1 2.33 -6.80 20.37
N ALA A 2 3.13 -6.28 21.28
CA ALA A 2 3.11 -4.85 21.60
C ALA A 2 3.54 -4.02 20.39
N ILE A 3 3.03 -2.79 20.33
CA ILE A 3 3.50 -1.74 19.41
C ILE A 3 5.01 -1.71 19.44
N THR A 4 5.64 -1.63 18.28
CA THR A 4 7.09 -1.49 18.19
C THR A 4 7.46 -0.16 18.87
N ALA A 5 7.93 -0.22 20.10
CA ALA A 5 8.34 0.98 20.79
C ALA A 5 9.70 1.41 20.27
N TYR A 6 9.86 2.70 20.07
CA TYR A 6 11.15 3.29 19.79
C TYR A 6 12.02 3.25 21.05
N THR A 7 12.95 2.31 21.04
CA THR A 7 13.91 2.11 22.15
C THR A 7 15.16 2.97 22.00
N SER A 8 15.14 4.02 21.17
CA SER A 8 16.28 4.93 21.09
C SER A 8 16.44 5.67 22.41
N LYS A 9 17.66 6.06 22.72
CA LYS A 9 17.98 6.84 23.93
C LYS A 9 17.19 8.16 24.07
N TYR A 10 16.58 8.63 22.98
CA TYR A 10 15.79 9.86 22.96
C TYR A 10 14.35 9.63 23.41
N TYR A 11 13.80 8.44 23.16
CA TYR A 11 12.39 8.16 23.43
C TYR A 11 12.18 7.38 24.72
N ASP A 12 13.14 6.52 25.10
CA ASP A 12 13.15 5.74 26.37
C ASP A 12 11.73 5.33 26.79
N ASP A 13 11.08 4.62 25.88
CA ASP A 13 9.66 4.32 25.97
C ASP A 13 9.39 3.06 26.82
N ILE A 14 8.12 2.66 26.83
CA ILE A 14 7.51 1.55 27.56
C ILE A 14 8.26 0.20 27.44
N ASN A 15 9.02 0.00 26.37
CA ASN A 15 9.84 -1.20 26.15
C ASN A 15 11.32 -1.00 26.49
N ALA A 16 11.72 0.17 26.98
CA ALA A 16 13.10 0.37 27.45
C ALA A 16 13.33 -0.40 28.76
N PRO A 17 14.19 -1.44 28.76
CA PRO A 17 14.44 -2.21 29.97
C PRO A 17 15.28 -1.38 30.96
N ASP A 18 15.03 -1.56 32.24
CA ASP A 18 15.85 -1.01 33.32
C ASP A 18 17.14 -1.85 33.50
N THR A 19 17.91 -1.51 34.53
CA THR A 19 19.13 -2.25 34.90
C THR A 19 18.91 -3.71 35.28
N ALA A 20 17.68 -4.10 35.61
CA ALA A 20 17.28 -5.48 35.87
C ALA A 20 16.69 -6.17 34.63
N GLY A 21 16.66 -5.48 33.48
CA GLY A 21 16.07 -5.99 32.24
C GLY A 21 14.55 -5.95 32.20
N LEU A 22 13.90 -5.28 33.15
CA LEU A 22 12.43 -5.18 33.24
C LEU A 22 11.94 -3.89 32.58
N THR A 23 10.99 -4.04 31.68
CA THR A 23 10.29 -2.91 31.05
C THR A 23 9.18 -2.35 31.94
N PRO A 24 8.68 -1.12 31.70
CA PRO A 24 7.48 -0.60 32.37
C PRO A 24 6.26 -1.52 32.26
N LEU A 25 6.13 -2.27 31.15
CA LEU A 25 5.07 -3.25 30.96
C LEU A 25 5.24 -4.47 31.85
N ASP A 26 6.49 -4.98 32.02
CA ASP A 26 6.78 -6.11 32.91
C ASP A 26 6.53 -5.75 34.36
N LYS A 27 6.75 -4.48 34.73
CA LYS A 27 6.42 -3.95 36.06
C LYS A 27 4.94 -3.69 36.27
N ASN A 28 4.12 -3.92 35.23
CA ASN A 28 2.68 -3.71 35.24
C ASN A 28 2.25 -2.28 35.63
N TYR A 29 3.00 -1.30 35.15
CA TYR A 29 2.61 0.10 35.32
C TYR A 29 1.36 0.37 34.46
N LEU A 30 0.36 1.02 35.06
CA LEU A 30 -0.92 1.31 34.40
C LEU A 30 -1.05 2.76 33.97
N ARG A 31 -0.35 3.68 34.65
CA ARG A 31 -0.32 5.11 34.31
C ARG A 31 0.83 5.84 34.99
N VAL A 32 1.24 6.97 34.41
CA VAL A 32 2.20 7.89 35.02
C VAL A 32 1.48 8.87 35.94
N LEU A 33 2.04 9.13 37.10
CA LEU A 33 1.51 10.07 38.08
C LEU A 33 2.53 11.21 38.30
N PHE A 34 2.24 12.36 37.72
CA PHE A 34 3.08 13.55 37.91
C PHE A 34 2.94 14.12 39.30
N GLN A 35 4.07 14.44 39.93
CA GLN A 35 4.09 15.06 41.25
C GLN A 35 4.42 16.56 41.16
N PRO A 36 3.71 17.43 41.87
CA PRO A 36 4.06 18.85 41.96
C PRO A 36 5.52 19.04 42.48
N GLY A 37 6.22 20.00 41.86
CA GLY A 37 7.60 20.30 42.22
C GLY A 37 8.67 19.40 41.62
N ARG A 38 8.29 18.40 40.78
CA ARG A 38 9.22 17.59 40.01
C ARG A 38 9.16 17.95 38.54
N THR A 39 10.33 17.97 37.88
CA THR A 39 10.41 18.24 36.44
C THR A 39 9.84 17.07 35.65
N VAL A 40 8.96 17.37 34.71
CA VAL A 40 8.41 16.37 33.75
C VAL A 40 9.48 16.03 32.74
N GLN A 41 9.69 14.72 32.50
CA GLN A 41 10.64 14.24 31.53
C GLN A 41 9.90 13.82 30.24
N ALA A 42 10.53 14.00 29.06
CA ALA A 42 9.96 13.61 27.79
C ALA A 42 9.55 12.11 27.75
N ARG A 43 10.36 11.23 28.33
CA ARG A 43 10.05 9.80 28.45
C ARG A 43 8.77 9.52 29.22
N GLU A 44 8.43 10.33 30.25
CA GLU A 44 7.21 10.14 31.05
C GLU A 44 5.96 10.48 30.23
N LEU A 45 6.07 11.47 29.33
CA LEU A 45 5.01 11.80 28.38
C LEU A 45 4.81 10.66 27.37
N ASN A 46 5.89 10.13 26.81
CA ASN A 46 5.84 8.98 25.90
C ASN A 46 5.25 7.74 26.62
N GLN A 47 5.75 7.43 27.82
CA GLN A 47 5.23 6.29 28.60
C GLN A 47 3.75 6.43 28.92
N ALA A 48 3.25 7.64 29.22
CA ALA A 48 1.84 7.83 29.47
C ALA A 48 0.96 7.47 28.28
N GLN A 49 1.42 7.80 27.05
CA GLN A 49 0.74 7.42 25.81
C GLN A 49 0.82 5.91 25.55
N SER A 50 2.02 5.34 25.68
CA SER A 50 2.26 3.93 25.37
C SER A 50 1.57 2.97 26.37
N LEU A 51 1.47 3.36 27.65
CA LEU A 51 0.71 2.61 28.65
C LEU A 51 -0.78 2.57 28.31
N LEU A 52 -1.34 3.70 27.86
CA LEU A 52 -2.73 3.75 27.40
C LEU A 52 -2.93 2.89 26.16
N GLN A 53 -2.01 2.98 25.21
CA GLN A 53 -2.04 2.17 23.99
C GLN A 53 -1.96 0.66 24.30
N ALA A 54 -1.13 0.26 25.25
CA ALA A 54 -1.04 -1.13 25.68
C ALA A 54 -2.34 -1.64 26.33
N GLN A 55 -3.09 -0.80 27.00
CA GLN A 55 -4.40 -1.15 27.52
C GLN A 55 -5.43 -1.30 26.40
N LEU A 56 -5.41 -0.40 25.41
CA LEU A 56 -6.24 -0.51 24.19
C LEU A 56 -5.90 -1.77 23.40
N ASP A 57 -4.62 -2.11 23.27
CA ASP A 57 -4.19 -3.37 22.64
C ASP A 57 -4.80 -4.59 23.32
N ARG A 58 -4.69 -4.67 24.66
CA ARG A 58 -5.28 -5.77 25.44
C ARG A 58 -6.81 -5.85 25.25
N LEU A 59 -7.49 -4.71 25.25
CA LEU A 59 -8.92 -4.64 24.96
C LEU A 59 -9.21 -5.10 23.53
N GLY A 60 -8.48 -4.58 22.56
CA GLY A 60 -8.64 -4.93 21.15
C GLY A 60 -8.43 -6.42 20.88
N GLN A 61 -7.40 -7.03 21.50
CA GLN A 61 -7.14 -8.47 21.38
C GLN A 61 -8.25 -9.34 21.98
N SER A 62 -9.04 -8.83 22.92
CA SER A 62 -10.19 -9.53 23.46
C SER A 62 -11.43 -9.45 22.57
N LEU A 63 -11.51 -8.45 21.69
CA LEU A 63 -12.65 -8.18 20.81
C LEU A 63 -12.41 -8.60 19.36
N PHE A 64 -11.20 -8.45 18.88
CA PHE A 64 -10.84 -8.64 17.46
C PHE A 64 -9.75 -9.69 17.30
N LYS A 65 -9.77 -10.40 16.19
CA LYS A 65 -8.61 -11.21 15.80
C LYS A 65 -7.47 -10.28 15.35
N PRO A 66 -6.21 -10.57 15.72
CA PRO A 66 -5.07 -9.83 15.18
C PRO A 66 -5.09 -9.83 13.63
N ASN A 67 -4.80 -8.68 13.04
CA ASN A 67 -4.79 -8.46 11.59
C ASN A 67 -6.16 -8.63 10.91
N SER A 68 -7.26 -8.47 11.64
CA SER A 68 -8.60 -8.49 11.04
C SER A 68 -9.07 -7.10 10.64
N ALA A 69 -9.90 -7.03 9.61
CA ALA A 69 -10.65 -5.82 9.29
C ALA A 69 -11.75 -5.60 10.36
N ILE A 70 -11.84 -4.36 10.85
CA ILE A 70 -12.89 -3.92 11.79
C ILE A 70 -14.06 -3.31 11.00
N VAL A 71 -13.72 -2.46 10.03
CA VAL A 71 -14.67 -1.78 9.14
C VAL A 71 -14.10 -1.80 7.72
N GLY A 72 -14.90 -2.13 6.73
CA GLY A 72 -14.45 -2.24 5.36
C GLY A 72 -13.44 -3.38 5.15
N GLY A 73 -12.44 -3.18 4.30
CA GLY A 73 -11.37 -4.16 4.09
C GLY A 73 -11.83 -5.45 3.42
N SER A 74 -12.88 -5.40 2.59
CA SER A 74 -13.29 -6.56 1.80
C SER A 74 -12.26 -6.85 0.71
N CYS A 75 -11.89 -8.11 0.59
CA CYS A 75 -11.02 -8.59 -0.48
C CYS A 75 -11.87 -9.22 -1.57
N ASN A 76 -11.71 -8.73 -2.80
CA ASN A 76 -12.31 -9.31 -3.99
C ASN A 76 -11.20 -9.86 -4.88
N VAL A 77 -11.39 -11.08 -5.40
CA VAL A 77 -10.46 -11.72 -6.32
C VAL A 77 -11.16 -11.88 -7.66
N ASP A 78 -10.60 -11.28 -8.70
CA ASP A 78 -11.05 -11.45 -10.08
C ASP A 78 -10.06 -12.36 -10.81
N SER A 79 -10.54 -13.54 -11.22
CA SER A 79 -9.79 -14.54 -12.00
C SER A 79 -10.10 -14.48 -13.49
N THR A 80 -10.87 -13.50 -13.93
CA THR A 80 -11.23 -13.33 -15.35
C THR A 80 -10.26 -12.43 -16.12
N LEU A 81 -9.25 -11.87 -15.43
CA LEU A 81 -8.23 -11.08 -16.07
C LEU A 81 -7.34 -11.93 -16.97
N ASN A 82 -6.84 -11.27 -18.01
CA ASN A 82 -5.80 -11.80 -18.87
C ASN A 82 -4.59 -10.86 -18.84
N PHE A 83 -3.45 -11.32 -19.31
CA PHE A 83 -2.30 -10.48 -19.56
C PHE A 83 -1.81 -10.62 -20.99
N ILE A 84 -1.18 -9.57 -21.47
CA ILE A 84 -0.41 -9.59 -22.70
C ILE A 84 0.97 -9.02 -22.42
N ASP A 85 2.01 -9.65 -22.91
CA ASP A 85 3.35 -9.09 -22.89
C ASP A 85 3.58 -8.40 -24.23
N VAL A 86 3.97 -7.13 -24.15
CA VAL A 86 4.08 -6.23 -25.29
C VAL A 86 5.43 -5.55 -25.36
N GLU A 87 5.83 -5.17 -26.56
CA GLU A 87 7.02 -4.36 -26.79
C GLU A 87 6.63 -3.03 -27.43
N PHE A 88 7.05 -1.93 -26.82
CA PHE A 88 6.96 -0.61 -27.39
C PHE A 88 8.10 -0.36 -28.37
N SER A 89 7.91 0.56 -29.32
CA SER A 89 8.92 0.88 -30.33
C SER A 89 10.22 1.47 -29.74
N SER A 90 10.16 2.02 -28.53
CA SER A 90 11.32 2.48 -27.76
C SER A 90 11.03 2.47 -26.26
N GLU A 91 12.09 2.44 -25.45
CA GLU A 91 12.02 2.51 -24.00
C GLU A 91 11.39 3.84 -23.52
N SER A 92 11.69 4.96 -24.20
CA SER A 92 11.14 6.27 -23.81
C SER A 92 9.62 6.35 -24.00
N ILE A 93 9.07 5.71 -25.04
CA ILE A 93 7.62 5.65 -25.27
C ILE A 93 6.95 4.76 -24.22
N GLY A 94 7.54 3.63 -23.89
CA GLY A 94 7.04 2.75 -22.84
C GLY A 94 7.05 3.42 -21.46
N THR A 95 8.10 4.20 -21.16
CA THR A 95 8.18 4.98 -19.91
C THR A 95 7.10 6.08 -19.87
N ASP A 96 6.89 6.85 -20.95
CA ASP A 96 5.83 7.85 -21.04
C ASP A 96 4.44 7.21 -20.84
N PHE A 97 4.21 6.06 -21.48
CA PHE A 97 2.98 5.28 -21.25
C PHE A 97 2.77 4.92 -19.79
N LEU A 98 3.80 4.34 -19.13
CA LEU A 98 3.70 3.92 -17.74
C LEU A 98 3.50 5.11 -16.79
N ASP A 99 4.18 6.23 -17.05
CA ASP A 99 4.02 7.45 -16.27
C ASP A 99 2.60 8.02 -16.38
N ARG A 100 2.00 8.01 -17.59
CA ARG A 100 0.62 8.42 -17.80
C ARG A 100 -0.36 7.49 -17.10
N PHE A 101 -0.14 6.17 -17.21
CA PHE A 101 -0.97 5.18 -16.54
C PHE A 101 -0.93 5.35 -15.01
N ASN A 102 0.24 5.59 -14.42
CA ASN A 102 0.41 5.84 -13.00
C ASN A 102 -0.22 7.17 -12.53
N ASN A 103 -0.45 8.11 -13.44
CA ASN A 103 -1.17 9.37 -13.21
C ASN A 103 -2.69 9.25 -13.47
N GLU A 104 -3.22 8.03 -13.37
CA GLU A 104 -4.66 7.72 -13.46
C GLU A 104 -5.29 7.99 -14.84
N GLU A 105 -4.52 8.01 -15.91
CA GLU A 105 -5.09 8.01 -17.26
C GLU A 105 -5.66 6.62 -17.59
N GLU A 106 -6.90 6.59 -18.09
CA GLU A 106 -7.52 5.35 -18.55
C GLU A 106 -7.02 4.97 -19.94
N PHE A 107 -6.67 3.70 -20.09
CA PHE A 107 -6.19 3.14 -21.36
C PHE A 107 -7.06 1.99 -21.83
N GLY A 108 -7.27 1.94 -23.15
CA GLY A 108 -7.84 0.82 -23.86
C GLY A 108 -6.84 0.22 -24.85
N LEU A 109 -7.07 -1.02 -25.20
CA LEU A 109 -6.30 -1.74 -26.20
C LEU A 109 -7.23 -2.20 -27.32
N LYS A 110 -6.73 -2.13 -28.54
CA LYS A 110 -7.42 -2.65 -29.74
C LYS A 110 -6.46 -3.43 -30.61
N SER A 111 -6.92 -4.48 -31.21
CA SER A 111 -6.18 -5.12 -32.31
C SER A 111 -6.20 -4.21 -33.54
N THR A 112 -5.19 -4.31 -34.39
CA THR A 112 -5.09 -3.48 -35.61
C THR A 112 -6.25 -3.71 -36.59
N ASN A 113 -6.89 -4.87 -36.54
CA ASN A 113 -8.12 -5.17 -37.34
C ASN A 113 -9.41 -4.78 -36.57
N LEU A 114 -9.32 -4.19 -35.39
CA LEU A 114 -10.44 -3.77 -34.53
C LEU A 114 -11.39 -4.91 -34.10
N SER A 115 -11.00 -6.16 -34.24
CA SER A 115 -11.83 -7.31 -33.86
C SER A 115 -11.79 -7.58 -32.35
N THR A 116 -10.69 -7.22 -31.70
CA THR A 116 -10.45 -7.44 -30.27
C THR A 116 -10.25 -6.11 -29.56
N SER A 117 -10.93 -5.93 -28.44
CA SER A 117 -10.72 -4.76 -27.58
C SER A 117 -10.68 -5.17 -26.10
N ALA A 118 -9.90 -4.45 -25.33
CA ALA A 118 -9.76 -4.68 -23.90
C ALA A 118 -9.56 -3.36 -23.14
N THR A 119 -9.87 -3.39 -21.86
CA THR A 119 -9.51 -2.33 -20.91
C THR A 119 -8.22 -2.70 -20.23
N LEU A 120 -7.33 -1.74 -20.05
CA LEU A 120 -6.13 -1.88 -19.22
C LEU A 120 -6.53 -1.78 -17.74
N VAL A 121 -6.06 -2.72 -16.94
CA VAL A 121 -6.30 -2.78 -15.49
C VAL A 121 -5.02 -2.45 -14.73
N ASN A 122 -3.89 -2.98 -15.19
CA ASN A 122 -2.58 -2.71 -14.59
C ASN A 122 -1.47 -2.88 -15.64
N ALA A 123 -0.32 -2.27 -15.39
CA ALA A 123 0.85 -2.35 -16.26
C ALA A 123 2.12 -2.54 -15.42
N GLU A 124 2.99 -3.43 -15.85
CA GLU A 124 4.26 -3.72 -15.18
C GLU A 124 5.41 -3.72 -16.20
N LEU A 125 6.52 -3.11 -15.85
CA LEU A 125 7.74 -3.16 -16.65
C LEU A 125 8.39 -4.56 -16.51
N ILE A 126 8.64 -5.25 -17.62
CA ILE A 126 9.40 -6.50 -17.64
C ILE A 126 10.89 -6.18 -17.81
N SER A 127 11.26 -5.50 -18.90
CA SER A 127 12.63 -5.06 -19.16
C SER A 127 12.68 -4.11 -20.36
N GLY A 128 13.49 -3.04 -20.29
CA GLY A 128 13.68 -2.11 -21.41
C GLY A 128 12.36 -1.57 -21.95
N SER A 129 12.04 -1.89 -23.21
CA SER A 129 10.78 -1.51 -23.89
C SER A 129 9.64 -2.52 -23.72
N SER A 130 9.86 -3.62 -22.96
CA SER A 130 8.89 -4.70 -22.80
C SER A 130 8.08 -4.52 -21.53
N TYR A 131 6.76 -4.60 -21.65
CA TYR A 131 5.80 -4.41 -20.56
C TYR A 131 4.80 -5.56 -20.51
N ARG A 132 4.33 -5.88 -19.32
CA ARG A 132 3.17 -6.75 -19.09
C ARG A 132 1.96 -5.89 -18.82
N LEU A 133 0.94 -6.04 -19.63
CA LEU A 133 -0.33 -5.34 -19.50
C LEU A 133 -1.38 -6.31 -19.01
N PHE A 134 -2.00 -6.04 -17.88
CA PHE A 134 -3.13 -6.79 -17.34
C PHE A 134 -4.40 -6.18 -17.88
N ILE A 135 -5.21 -6.99 -18.55
CA ILE A 135 -6.34 -6.54 -19.34
C ILE A 135 -7.61 -7.31 -19.05
N GLN A 136 -8.72 -6.63 -19.27
CA GLN A 136 -10.03 -7.25 -19.31
C GLN A 136 -10.64 -7.09 -20.71
N TYR A 137 -10.93 -8.20 -21.36
CA TYR A 137 -11.54 -8.17 -22.68
C TYR A 137 -12.94 -7.59 -22.65
N ARG A 138 -13.31 -6.82 -23.69
CA ARG A 138 -14.61 -6.18 -23.83
C ARG A 138 -15.49 -6.82 -24.91
N ASN A 139 -14.90 -7.51 -25.88
CA ASN A 139 -15.59 -8.09 -27.02
C ASN A 139 -15.58 -9.60 -26.92
N SER A 140 -16.70 -10.22 -27.33
CA SER A 140 -16.78 -11.64 -27.63
C SER A 140 -16.69 -11.87 -29.16
N ASP A 141 -16.18 -13.03 -29.52
CA ASP A 141 -16.16 -13.48 -30.90
C ASP A 141 -17.55 -13.98 -31.40
N SER A 142 -17.60 -14.51 -32.62
CA SER A 142 -18.82 -15.04 -33.21
C SER A 142 -19.39 -16.28 -32.50
N GLN A 143 -18.61 -16.92 -31.61
CA GLN A 143 -19.00 -18.08 -30.80
C GLN A 143 -19.38 -17.67 -29.37
N ASN A 144 -19.43 -16.37 -29.09
CA ASN A 144 -19.69 -15.78 -27.78
C ASN A 144 -18.59 -16.09 -26.75
N GLU A 145 -17.38 -16.38 -27.21
CA GLU A 145 -16.16 -16.46 -26.42
C GLU A 145 -15.41 -15.10 -26.47
N ALA A 146 -14.56 -14.82 -25.50
CA ALA A 146 -13.77 -13.58 -25.51
C ALA A 146 -12.82 -13.58 -26.71
N ALA A 147 -12.90 -12.52 -27.53
CA ALA A 147 -11.95 -12.34 -28.63
C ALA A 147 -10.59 -11.97 -28.03
N GLU A 148 -9.60 -12.86 -28.14
CA GLU A 148 -8.30 -12.72 -27.53
C GLU A 148 -7.26 -12.08 -28.46
N PHE A 149 -6.33 -11.34 -27.89
CA PHE A 149 -5.13 -10.89 -28.62
C PHE A 149 -4.26 -12.10 -28.95
N THR A 150 -3.82 -12.16 -30.18
CA THR A 150 -2.78 -13.10 -30.62
C THR A 150 -1.48 -12.34 -30.87
N SER A 151 -0.35 -13.06 -31.01
CA SER A 151 0.91 -12.43 -31.40
C SER A 151 0.75 -11.55 -32.63
N GLY A 152 1.23 -10.30 -32.57
CA GLY A 152 1.09 -9.33 -33.64
C GLY A 152 0.96 -7.90 -33.13
N SER A 153 0.53 -7.00 -33.99
CA SER A 153 0.40 -5.59 -33.66
C SER A 153 -0.94 -5.29 -32.99
N ALA A 154 -0.89 -4.51 -31.92
CA ALA A 154 -2.05 -3.92 -31.25
C ALA A 154 -1.83 -2.41 -31.09
N ILE A 155 -2.90 -1.70 -30.73
CA ILE A 155 -2.87 -0.25 -30.50
C ILE A 155 -3.29 -0.01 -29.06
N VAL A 156 -2.48 0.73 -28.32
CA VAL A 156 -2.82 1.28 -27.00
C VAL A 156 -3.35 2.70 -27.20
N GLU A 157 -4.54 2.97 -26.71
CA GLU A 157 -5.20 4.27 -26.79
C GLU A 157 -5.48 4.82 -25.39
N GLY A 158 -5.13 6.08 -25.15
CA GLY A 158 -5.46 6.83 -23.94
C GLY A 158 -6.50 7.93 -24.22
N ILE A 159 -7.08 8.47 -23.15
CA ILE A 159 -8.14 9.49 -23.23
C ILE A 159 -7.64 10.79 -23.89
N ASN A 160 -6.39 11.18 -23.65
CA ASN A 160 -5.80 12.45 -24.11
C ASN A 160 -5.12 12.34 -25.47
N SER A 161 -5.73 11.65 -26.43
CA SER A 161 -5.19 11.45 -27.79
C SER A 161 -3.85 10.69 -27.81
N TYR A 162 -3.54 9.95 -26.75
CA TYR A 162 -2.42 9.02 -26.77
C TYR A 162 -2.79 7.82 -27.65
N SER A 163 -1.93 7.47 -28.58
CA SER A 163 -2.14 6.30 -29.43
C SER A 163 -0.78 5.79 -29.90
N GLU A 164 -0.44 4.57 -29.49
CA GLU A 164 0.81 3.93 -29.83
C GLU A 164 0.58 2.50 -30.33
N THR A 165 1.34 2.13 -31.36
CA THR A 165 1.35 0.77 -31.86
C THR A 165 2.37 -0.07 -31.08
N ILE A 166 1.91 -1.17 -30.53
CA ILE A 166 2.71 -2.12 -29.75
C ILE A 166 2.76 -3.49 -30.44
N SER A 167 3.78 -4.24 -30.14
CA SER A 167 3.93 -5.61 -30.60
C SER A 167 3.60 -6.60 -29.48
N VAL A 168 2.56 -7.40 -29.63
CA VAL A 168 2.17 -8.45 -28.68
C VAL A 168 2.99 -9.70 -28.98
N PHE A 169 3.71 -10.24 -28.01
CA PHE A 169 4.54 -11.43 -28.18
C PHE A 169 4.16 -12.60 -27.25
N ASN A 170 3.39 -12.35 -26.20
CA ASN A 170 2.91 -13.39 -25.30
C ASN A 170 1.55 -13.00 -24.74
N THR A 171 0.71 -13.99 -24.44
CA THR A 171 -0.61 -13.78 -23.84
C THR A 171 -0.91 -14.89 -22.85
N GLY A 172 -1.75 -14.62 -21.86
CA GLY A 172 -2.14 -15.64 -20.90
C GLY A 172 -3.16 -15.13 -19.88
N ARG A 173 -3.49 -16.00 -18.95
CA ARG A 173 -4.43 -15.70 -17.88
C ARG A 173 -3.75 -14.95 -16.74
N ALA A 174 -4.52 -14.12 -16.08
CA ALA A 174 -4.09 -13.37 -14.90
C ALA A 174 -5.20 -13.36 -13.85
N LEU A 175 -4.85 -12.91 -12.66
CA LEU A 175 -5.81 -12.61 -11.61
C LEU A 175 -5.48 -11.26 -10.99
N SER A 176 -6.50 -10.62 -10.43
CA SER A 176 -6.31 -9.48 -9.53
C SER A 176 -6.93 -9.76 -8.16
N ALA A 177 -6.33 -9.19 -7.14
CA ALA A 177 -6.89 -9.12 -5.81
C ALA A 177 -7.01 -7.63 -5.43
N THR A 178 -8.23 -7.17 -5.18
CA THR A 178 -8.51 -5.80 -4.75
C THR A 178 -8.97 -5.83 -3.32
N LEU A 179 -8.31 -5.04 -2.47
CA LEU A 179 -8.69 -4.81 -1.10
C LEU A 179 -9.31 -3.43 -1.01
N SER A 180 -10.57 -3.35 -0.58
CA SER A 180 -11.22 -2.05 -0.36
C SER A 180 -10.62 -1.33 0.84
N SER A 181 -10.78 0.00 0.88
CA SER A 181 -10.41 0.80 2.04
C SER A 181 -11.07 0.27 3.31
N GLY A 182 -10.36 0.38 4.43
CA GLY A 182 -10.87 -0.14 5.69
C GLY A 182 -10.03 0.24 6.90
N ILE A 183 -10.52 -0.14 8.07
CA ILE A 183 -9.81 -0.03 9.35
C ILE A 183 -9.46 -1.45 9.80
N PHE A 184 -8.19 -1.66 10.10
CA PHE A 184 -7.64 -2.96 10.48
C PHE A 184 -7.09 -2.89 11.91
N PHE A 185 -7.34 -3.94 12.70
CA PHE A 185 -6.71 -4.09 14.00
C PHE A 185 -5.34 -4.75 13.86
N VAL A 186 -4.28 -3.95 13.99
CA VAL A 186 -2.92 -4.38 13.71
C VAL A 186 -2.01 -3.93 14.84
N LYS A 187 -1.25 -4.88 15.43
CA LYS A 187 -0.27 -4.62 16.51
C LYS A 187 -0.81 -3.74 17.66
N GLY A 188 -2.10 -3.88 17.98
CA GLY A 188 -2.75 -3.10 19.03
C GLY A 188 -3.21 -1.70 18.62
N CYS A 189 -3.09 -1.36 17.36
CA CYS A 189 -3.58 -0.12 16.78
C CYS A 189 -4.73 -0.38 15.80
N MET A 190 -5.55 0.64 15.61
CA MET A 190 -6.53 0.69 14.54
C MET A 190 -5.92 1.48 13.39
N ALA A 191 -5.38 0.77 12.39
CA ALA A 191 -4.78 1.39 11.21
C ALA A 191 -5.77 1.50 10.07
N SER A 192 -5.84 2.67 9.43
CA SER A 192 -6.62 2.86 8.21
C SER A 192 -5.78 2.44 7.00
N GLY A 193 -6.35 1.62 6.12
CA GLY A 193 -5.79 1.28 4.83
C GLY A 193 -6.63 1.89 3.70
N THR A 194 -5.97 2.42 2.69
CA THR A 194 -6.61 2.82 1.43
C THR A 194 -6.86 1.60 0.56
N GLU A 195 -7.70 1.77 -0.46
CA GLU A 195 -7.89 0.73 -1.46
C GLU A 195 -6.56 0.40 -2.14
N GLN A 196 -6.32 -0.90 -2.32
CA GLN A 196 -5.12 -1.42 -2.97
C GLN A 196 -5.48 -2.60 -3.86
N SER A 197 -4.79 -2.70 -4.98
CA SER A 197 -4.92 -3.82 -5.90
C SER A 197 -3.55 -4.44 -6.18
N ALA A 198 -3.56 -5.74 -6.41
CA ALA A 198 -2.39 -6.48 -6.86
C ALA A 198 -2.81 -7.40 -8.00
N THR A 199 -1.99 -7.48 -9.03
CA THR A 199 -2.20 -8.35 -10.19
C THR A 199 -1.11 -9.40 -10.26
N ARG A 200 -1.44 -10.57 -10.81
CA ARG A 200 -0.49 -11.64 -11.05
C ARG A 200 -0.81 -12.37 -12.35
N ALA A 201 0.19 -12.53 -13.19
CA ALA A 201 0.12 -13.45 -14.33
C ALA A 201 0.19 -14.91 -13.86
N LEU A 202 -0.61 -15.78 -14.46
CA LEU A 202 -0.61 -17.20 -14.17
C LEU A 202 0.19 -17.95 -15.26
N ALA A 203 0.90 -19.00 -14.84
CA ALA A 203 1.47 -19.93 -15.80
C ALA A 203 0.35 -20.71 -16.53
N PRO A 204 0.60 -21.23 -17.75
CA PRO A 204 -0.33 -22.10 -18.41
C PRO A 204 -0.73 -23.26 -17.48
N ASP A 205 -2.03 -23.53 -17.35
CA ASP A 205 -2.60 -24.56 -16.49
C ASP A 205 -2.36 -24.40 -14.98
N GLU A 206 -1.85 -23.25 -14.53
CA GLU A 206 -1.70 -22.97 -13.10
C GLU A 206 -3.07 -22.84 -12.43
N LEU A 207 -3.30 -23.69 -11.43
CA LEU A 207 -4.37 -23.50 -10.46
C LEU A 207 -3.79 -22.68 -9.32
N PHE A 208 -4.19 -21.41 -9.22
CA PHE A 208 -3.69 -20.52 -8.17
C PHE A 208 -4.23 -20.94 -6.81
N ASP A 209 -3.32 -21.30 -5.91
CA ASP A 209 -3.56 -21.41 -4.48
C ASP A 209 -2.58 -20.49 -3.76
N GLY A 210 -3.09 -19.44 -3.11
CA GLY A 210 -2.24 -18.44 -2.48
C GLY A 210 -3.01 -17.41 -1.66
N TYR A 211 -2.27 -16.49 -1.07
CA TYR A 211 -2.81 -15.46 -0.20
C TYR A 211 -2.41 -14.07 -0.70
N ALA A 212 -3.35 -13.12 -0.69
CA ALA A 212 -3.04 -11.71 -0.76
C ALA A 212 -2.65 -11.22 0.64
N VAL A 213 -1.46 -10.66 0.78
CA VAL A 213 -0.91 -10.24 2.06
C VAL A 213 -0.67 -8.74 2.06
N LEU A 214 -1.21 -8.04 3.08
CA LEU A 214 -0.87 -6.64 3.33
C LEU A 214 0.46 -6.56 4.10
N LYS A 215 1.40 -5.79 3.58
CA LYS A 215 2.61 -5.44 4.30
C LYS A 215 2.36 -4.20 5.15
N ILE A 216 2.54 -4.35 6.45
CA ILE A 216 2.50 -3.22 7.38
C ILE A 216 3.88 -2.58 7.39
N GLN A 217 3.92 -1.28 7.18
CA GLN A 217 5.13 -0.48 7.29
C GLN A 217 4.96 0.53 8.42
N GLU A 218 5.93 0.54 9.32
CA GLU A 218 5.99 1.48 10.45
C GLU A 218 7.11 2.47 10.18
N THR A 219 6.81 3.76 10.29
CA THR A 219 7.79 4.82 10.04
C THR A 219 7.74 5.88 11.13
N GLN A 220 8.88 6.51 11.35
CA GLN A 220 8.98 7.72 12.16
C GLN A 220 9.02 8.92 11.23
N VAL A 221 8.13 9.87 11.45
CA VAL A 221 8.05 11.13 10.72
C VAL A 221 8.57 12.25 11.58
N ALA A 222 9.69 12.84 11.19
CA ALA A 222 10.31 13.98 11.84
C ALA A 222 9.97 15.29 11.09
N ALA A 223 10.23 16.43 11.74
CA ALA A 223 9.96 17.76 11.16
C ALA A 223 10.71 18.01 9.85
N GLU A 224 11.87 17.35 9.64
CA GLU A 224 12.65 17.47 8.42
C GLU A 224 11.95 16.82 7.21
N SER A 225 11.14 15.80 7.46
CA SER A 225 10.36 15.11 6.42
C SER A 225 8.93 15.65 6.28
N ASP A 226 8.38 16.23 7.34
CA ASP A 226 7.05 16.86 7.34
C ASP A 226 7.13 18.27 7.96
N GLN A 227 7.14 19.28 7.12
CA GLN A 227 7.24 20.68 7.53
C GLN A 227 6.06 21.17 8.39
N THR A 228 4.94 20.46 8.42
CA THR A 228 3.79 20.81 9.28
C THR A 228 4.08 20.56 10.76
N LEU A 229 5.16 19.83 11.07
CA LEU A 229 5.61 19.56 12.44
C LEU A 229 6.49 20.66 13.02
N PHE A 230 6.85 21.69 12.25
CA PHE A 230 7.49 22.89 12.79
C PHE A 230 6.47 23.78 13.50
N ASP A 231 6.94 24.51 14.53
CA ASP A 231 6.10 25.49 15.24
C ASP A 231 5.66 26.60 14.27
N ASN A 232 4.36 26.79 14.16
CA ASN A 232 3.72 27.76 13.28
C ASN A 232 3.36 29.09 13.98
N ALA A 233 3.71 29.26 15.29
CA ALA A 233 3.40 30.45 16.06
C ALA A 233 4.27 31.65 15.62
N ASN A 234 3.90 32.28 14.52
CA ASN A 234 4.63 33.42 13.97
C ASN A 234 4.75 34.56 15.00
N GLY A 235 5.96 35.07 15.16
CA GLY A 235 6.30 36.12 16.14
C GLY A 235 6.65 35.60 17.56
N SER A 236 6.62 34.28 17.78
CA SER A 236 7.15 33.66 19.00
C SER A 236 8.67 33.38 18.90
N ALA A 237 9.32 33.20 20.04
CA ALA A 237 10.73 32.81 20.10
C ALA A 237 10.97 31.37 19.55
N ASN A 238 9.93 30.54 19.48
CA ASN A 238 9.98 29.16 19.05
C ASN A 238 9.50 28.97 17.59
N PHE A 239 9.19 30.06 16.88
CA PHE A 239 8.76 29.96 15.45
C PHE A 239 9.75 29.15 14.64
N SER A 240 9.25 28.22 13.86
CA SER A 240 10.03 27.25 13.08
C SER A 240 10.91 26.30 13.91
N ALA A 241 10.70 26.16 15.21
CA ALA A 241 11.35 25.09 15.98
C ALA A 241 10.75 23.72 15.60
N PRO A 242 11.58 22.67 15.48
CA PRO A 242 11.06 21.33 15.19
C PRO A 242 10.21 20.81 16.36
N GLY A 243 9.04 20.30 16.04
CA GLY A 243 8.16 19.65 17.00
C GLY A 243 8.58 18.22 17.32
N ALA A 244 7.75 17.52 18.08
CA ALA A 244 7.98 16.11 18.37
C ALA A 244 7.72 15.27 17.09
N ASP A 245 8.48 14.18 16.96
CA ASP A 245 8.29 13.22 15.88
C ASP A 245 6.93 12.51 15.97
N ARG A 246 6.47 11.98 14.87
CA ARG A 246 5.24 11.19 14.79
C ARG A 246 5.57 9.75 14.43
N TYR A 247 4.84 8.83 15.01
CA TYR A 247 4.84 7.42 14.63
C TYR A 247 3.64 7.14 13.72
N GLN A 248 3.92 6.60 12.56
CA GLN A 248 2.94 6.30 11.52
C GLN A 248 3.02 4.83 11.10
#